data_f30f544ac9179ae05a2cf2379698c9d4
#
_entry.id   f30f544ac9179ae05a2cf2379698c9d4
#
_cell.length_a   1.000
_cell.length_b   1.000
_cell.length_c   1.000
_cell.angle_alpha   90.00
_cell.angle_beta   90.00
_cell.angle_gamma   90.00
#
_symmetry.space_group_name_H-M   'P 1'
#
loop_
_entity.id
_entity.type
_entity.pdbx_description
1 polymer ?
#
loop_
_entity_poly.entity_id
_entity_poly.type
_entity_poly.pdbx_seq_one_letter_code
_entity_poly.pdbx_strand_id
1 'polypeptide(L)'
;ASGAAGTAAGGTLNIMLETEVQSLDPQIATDGTSFEVIADYTDGLMQMDADGQAVPAIAESYDLSDDGLTYTFHLRTDAKWSNGTPVTAADFVFGWQRAVDPDVASEYAYMLSDIGQIKNAAEIIAGEKDKSELGVTAVDDNTLQVELNVPVSYFTSLMYFPTFYPVNEEFFTSCGDTFATSPETVLSNGAFVLDSYQPAATAFHLTKNADYYDTDRVKLSGLSYQVIQDSQQALMSYQTGALDTTLVNGEQVDQVKDDPEFTTVGAGYLWYVSPNMNSVRELANLNIRLAMTMAIDRDSITADVLKDGSASTYTAVPMQFAAGPDGSDFSEDQTKFSDVCAYDTAKAADYWAKGLEELGESEITLDMVVDADDAPQKVAQVLKEQWETALPGLTVNLVVEPKKQRVEDMQNGNFQLGLTRWGPDYADPMTYLGMWVTDNSNNYGLWSNADYDAIIDECTTGDLCTDAEGRWARLYDAEKIVMDEAVIYPLYTQCNAEMLSSKVTGVEYHPVAINRVYKDAVKTE
;
A
#
# COMPACT_ATOMS: atom_id res chain seq x y z
N ALA A 1 10.01 43.48 -28.17
CA ALA A 1 9.61 42.10 -28.12
C ALA A 1 10.87 41.25 -27.86
N SER A 2 11.20 41.03 -26.59
CA SER A 2 12.23 40.09 -26.17
C SER A 2 11.47 38.84 -25.74
N GLY A 3 11.50 37.82 -26.57
CA GLY A 3 11.01 36.50 -26.22
C GLY A 3 11.87 35.94 -25.09
N ALA A 4 11.25 35.65 -23.98
CA ALA A 4 11.85 34.77 -22.98
C ALA A 4 12.11 33.42 -23.66
N ALA A 5 13.39 33.09 -23.82
CA ALA A 5 13.76 31.71 -24.16
C ALA A 5 13.27 30.85 -22.99
N GLY A 6 12.26 30.00 -23.23
CA GLY A 6 11.84 28.99 -22.28
C GLY A 6 13.06 28.12 -21.97
N THR A 7 13.42 28.01 -20.70
CA THR A 7 14.38 27.03 -20.20
C THR A 7 13.94 25.67 -20.68
N ALA A 8 14.85 24.90 -21.30
CA ALA A 8 14.56 23.57 -21.80
C ALA A 8 14.16 22.69 -20.59
N ALA A 9 12.90 22.30 -20.52
CA ALA A 9 12.44 21.28 -19.60
C ALA A 9 12.98 19.93 -20.12
N GLY A 10 13.60 19.09 -19.26
CA GLY A 10 14.07 17.79 -19.72
C GLY A 10 15.31 17.23 -19.01
N GLY A 11 15.59 17.67 -17.78
CA GLY A 11 16.66 17.06 -16.96
C GLY A 11 16.33 15.65 -16.48
N THR A 12 17.34 14.93 -15.99
CA THR A 12 17.16 13.70 -15.22
C THR A 12 16.78 14.04 -13.79
N LEU A 13 15.73 13.40 -13.25
CA LEU A 13 15.34 13.54 -11.87
C LEU A 13 16.17 12.58 -11.01
N ASN A 14 16.84 13.07 -9.97
CA ASN A 14 17.64 12.26 -9.05
C ASN A 14 16.84 12.00 -7.77
N ILE A 15 16.52 10.73 -7.54
CA ILE A 15 15.54 10.29 -6.55
C ILE A 15 16.25 9.44 -5.50
N MET A 16 15.95 9.71 -4.22
CA MET A 16 16.38 8.86 -3.12
C MET A 16 15.35 7.73 -2.91
N LEU A 17 15.85 6.51 -2.69
CA LEU A 17 15.11 5.39 -2.14
C LEU A 17 15.70 4.99 -0.78
N GLU A 18 14.86 4.64 0.17
CA GLU A 18 15.31 4.14 1.48
C GLU A 18 15.77 2.68 1.43
N THR A 19 15.15 1.89 0.56
CA THR A 19 15.40 0.45 0.43
C THR A 19 15.66 0.06 -1.02
N GLU A 20 16.30 -1.08 -1.20
CA GLU A 20 16.54 -1.68 -2.52
C GLU A 20 15.22 -2.19 -3.12
N VAL A 21 15.15 -2.17 -4.45
CA VAL A 21 14.07 -2.82 -5.22
C VAL A 21 14.18 -4.34 -5.02
N GLN A 22 13.11 -4.96 -4.54
CA GLN A 22 13.10 -6.41 -4.28
C GLN A 22 12.80 -7.22 -5.54
N SER A 23 11.95 -6.71 -6.42
CA SER A 23 11.59 -7.35 -7.69
C SER A 23 11.17 -6.31 -8.73
N LEU A 24 11.51 -6.58 -9.98
CA LEU A 24 11.00 -5.85 -11.15
C LEU A 24 9.92 -6.66 -11.91
N ASP A 25 9.59 -7.87 -11.45
CA ASP A 25 8.50 -8.67 -12.01
C ASP A 25 7.16 -8.21 -11.39
N PRO A 26 6.21 -7.67 -12.17
CA PRO A 26 4.97 -7.13 -11.65
C PRO A 26 4.08 -8.17 -10.94
N GLN A 27 4.18 -9.46 -11.28
CA GLN A 27 3.42 -10.51 -10.61
C GLN A 27 4.12 -11.10 -9.38
N ILE A 28 5.39 -10.74 -9.12
CA ILE A 28 6.19 -11.24 -7.99
C ILE A 28 6.48 -10.14 -6.96
N ALA A 29 6.49 -8.88 -7.37
CA ALA A 29 6.74 -7.75 -6.48
C ALA A 29 5.69 -7.69 -5.34
N THR A 30 6.16 -7.37 -4.11
CA THR A 30 5.33 -7.33 -2.89
C THR A 30 5.55 -6.09 -2.05
N ASP A 31 6.33 -5.11 -2.53
CA ASP A 31 6.69 -3.92 -1.77
C ASP A 31 6.51 -2.63 -2.57
N GLY A 32 6.20 -1.52 -1.88
CA GLY A 32 5.91 -0.24 -2.49
C GLY A 32 7.06 0.33 -3.33
N THR A 33 8.34 0.11 -2.94
CA THR A 33 9.50 0.56 -3.70
C THR A 33 9.57 -0.14 -5.07
N SER A 34 9.34 -1.45 -5.09
CA SER A 34 9.26 -2.22 -6.34
C SER A 34 8.10 -1.76 -7.21
N PHE A 35 6.92 -1.52 -6.61
CA PHE A 35 5.73 -1.05 -7.33
C PHE A 35 5.93 0.31 -7.99
N GLU A 36 6.54 1.28 -7.28
CA GLU A 36 6.86 2.60 -7.85
C GLU A 36 7.75 2.47 -9.10
N VAL A 37 8.82 1.70 -9.01
CA VAL A 37 9.76 1.53 -10.13
C VAL A 37 9.11 0.76 -11.30
N ILE A 38 8.28 -0.24 -11.02
CA ILE A 38 7.53 -0.97 -12.06
C ILE A 38 6.58 -0.02 -12.80
N ALA A 39 5.89 0.87 -12.08
CA ALA A 39 4.96 1.83 -12.65
C ALA A 39 5.64 2.91 -13.52
N ASP A 40 6.94 3.16 -13.34
CA ASP A 40 7.68 4.06 -14.21
C ASP A 40 7.85 3.51 -15.64
N TYR A 41 8.03 2.19 -15.77
CA TYR A 41 8.31 1.57 -17.05
C TYR A 41 7.16 0.72 -17.62
N THR A 42 6.08 0.52 -16.85
CA THR A 42 4.92 -0.27 -17.31
C THR A 42 3.62 0.44 -16.97
N ASP A 43 2.74 0.60 -17.96
CA ASP A 43 1.36 1.05 -17.78
C ASP A 43 0.39 -0.15 -17.75
N GLY A 44 -0.62 -0.07 -16.87
CA GLY A 44 -1.77 -0.99 -16.81
C GLY A 44 -2.90 -0.61 -17.77
N LEU A 45 -4.06 -1.24 -17.59
CA LEU A 45 -5.29 -0.85 -18.32
C LEU A 45 -5.71 0.58 -17.97
N MET A 46 -5.61 0.95 -16.69
CA MET A 46 -5.92 2.28 -16.17
C MET A 46 -4.66 2.88 -15.51
N GLN A 47 -4.70 4.17 -15.23
CA GLN A 47 -3.73 4.91 -14.41
C GLN A 47 -4.48 5.76 -13.39
N MET A 48 -3.79 6.27 -12.37
CA MET A 48 -4.35 7.29 -11.49
C MET A 48 -4.16 8.68 -12.09
N ASP A 49 -5.15 9.55 -11.89
CA ASP A 49 -4.96 10.99 -12.07
C ASP A 49 -4.50 11.66 -10.75
N ALA A 50 -4.28 12.97 -10.79
CA ALA A 50 -3.82 13.74 -9.62
C ALA A 50 -4.77 13.68 -8.41
N ASP A 51 -6.04 13.33 -8.62
CA ASP A 51 -7.06 13.17 -7.57
C ASP A 51 -7.19 11.70 -7.12
N GLY A 52 -6.32 10.79 -7.62
CA GLY A 52 -6.32 9.36 -7.29
C GLY A 52 -7.41 8.55 -7.98
N GLN A 53 -8.10 9.13 -8.98
CA GLN A 53 -9.16 8.43 -9.71
C GLN A 53 -8.59 7.58 -10.84
N ALA A 54 -9.21 6.42 -11.09
CA ALA A 54 -8.85 5.57 -12.21
C ALA A 54 -9.27 6.22 -13.55
N VAL A 55 -8.30 6.52 -14.40
CA VAL A 55 -8.51 7.10 -15.72
C VAL A 55 -7.87 6.22 -16.80
N PRO A 56 -8.28 6.33 -18.08
CA PRO A 56 -7.74 5.54 -19.16
C PRO A 56 -6.21 5.59 -19.30
N ALA A 57 -5.59 4.42 -19.58
CA ALA A 57 -4.17 4.29 -19.94
C ALA A 57 -4.03 3.42 -21.21
N ILE A 58 -3.65 2.13 -21.08
CA ILE A 58 -3.65 1.21 -22.24
C ILE A 58 -5.08 0.94 -22.73
N ALA A 59 -6.07 0.88 -21.84
CA ALA A 59 -7.48 0.92 -22.25
C ALA A 59 -7.92 2.37 -22.48
N GLU A 60 -8.46 2.69 -23.66
CA GLU A 60 -9.05 3.99 -23.96
C GLU A 60 -10.45 4.14 -23.36
N SER A 61 -11.16 3.01 -23.21
CA SER A 61 -12.50 2.94 -22.63
C SER A 61 -12.82 1.51 -22.19
N TYR A 62 -13.94 1.36 -21.50
CA TYR A 62 -14.51 0.05 -21.20
C TYR A 62 -16.04 0.11 -21.24
N ASP A 63 -16.66 -1.04 -21.53
CA ASP A 63 -18.09 -1.28 -21.35
C ASP A 63 -18.29 -2.23 -20.16
N LEU A 64 -19.34 -1.99 -19.37
CA LEU A 64 -19.76 -2.87 -18.28
C LEU A 64 -21.16 -3.41 -18.60
N SER A 65 -21.33 -4.73 -18.48
CA SER A 65 -22.63 -5.36 -18.65
C SER A 65 -23.65 -4.89 -17.60
N ASP A 66 -24.94 -4.98 -17.93
CA ASP A 66 -26.04 -4.54 -17.06
C ASP A 66 -26.07 -5.23 -15.69
N ASP A 67 -25.53 -6.45 -15.60
CA ASP A 67 -25.41 -7.23 -14.36
C ASP A 67 -24.12 -6.93 -13.57
N GLY A 68 -23.25 -6.06 -14.11
CA GLY A 68 -21.99 -5.69 -13.47
C GLY A 68 -20.92 -6.78 -13.48
N LEU A 69 -21.10 -7.86 -14.22
CA LEU A 69 -20.21 -9.04 -14.17
C LEU A 69 -19.20 -9.12 -15.31
N THR A 70 -19.38 -8.37 -16.39
CA THR A 70 -18.49 -8.44 -17.54
C THR A 70 -17.98 -7.06 -17.91
N TYR A 71 -16.67 -6.87 -17.81
CA TYR A 71 -15.96 -5.72 -18.34
C TYR A 71 -15.42 -6.05 -19.72
N THR A 72 -15.59 -5.12 -20.69
CA THR A 72 -14.97 -5.20 -22.01
C THR A 72 -14.10 -3.96 -22.19
N PHE A 73 -12.78 -4.12 -22.06
CA PHE A 73 -11.82 -3.04 -22.23
C PHE A 73 -11.43 -2.91 -23.70
N HIS A 74 -11.45 -1.69 -24.22
CA HIS A 74 -11.03 -1.33 -25.55
C HIS A 74 -9.63 -0.73 -25.50
N LEU A 75 -8.63 -1.48 -25.97
CA LEU A 75 -7.24 -1.08 -25.89
C LEU A 75 -6.86 -0.16 -27.04
N ARG A 76 -5.97 0.78 -26.76
CA ARG A 76 -5.38 1.65 -27.76
C ARG A 76 -4.52 0.86 -28.75
N THR A 77 -4.46 1.34 -29.98
CA THR A 77 -3.75 0.65 -31.08
C THR A 77 -2.32 1.16 -31.28
N ASP A 78 -1.92 2.23 -30.58
CA ASP A 78 -0.63 2.89 -30.71
C ASP A 78 0.34 2.57 -29.55
N ALA A 79 -0.10 1.83 -28.51
CA ALA A 79 0.77 1.36 -27.44
C ALA A 79 1.75 0.28 -27.93
N LYS A 80 3.02 0.45 -27.57
CA LYS A 80 4.09 -0.47 -27.96
C LYS A 80 4.99 -0.80 -26.77
N TRP A 81 5.50 -2.00 -26.79
CA TRP A 81 6.65 -2.38 -25.99
C TRP A 81 7.94 -1.73 -26.52
N SER A 82 8.93 -1.57 -25.65
CA SER A 82 10.23 -0.95 -25.99
C SER A 82 11.05 -1.69 -27.06
N ASN A 83 10.66 -2.93 -27.41
CA ASN A 83 11.20 -3.66 -28.56
C ASN A 83 10.43 -3.37 -29.87
N GLY A 84 9.43 -2.50 -29.86
CA GLY A 84 8.63 -2.09 -31.00
C GLY A 84 7.41 -2.97 -31.30
N THR A 85 7.21 -4.08 -30.57
CA THR A 85 5.99 -4.91 -30.71
C THR A 85 4.77 -4.21 -30.09
N PRO A 86 3.55 -4.40 -30.62
CA PRO A 86 2.35 -3.80 -30.05
C PRO A 86 2.05 -4.40 -28.66
N VAL A 87 1.45 -3.60 -27.78
CA VAL A 87 0.81 -4.09 -26.55
C VAL A 87 -0.58 -4.58 -26.93
N THR A 88 -0.92 -5.80 -26.58
CA THR A 88 -2.18 -6.45 -26.96
C THR A 88 -2.95 -6.99 -25.76
N ALA A 89 -4.21 -7.34 -25.95
CA ALA A 89 -5.04 -8.00 -24.96
C ALA A 89 -4.43 -9.35 -24.48
N ALA A 90 -3.69 -10.05 -25.35
CA ALA A 90 -3.00 -11.28 -24.99
C ALA A 90 -1.91 -11.06 -23.93
N ASP A 91 -1.25 -9.92 -23.91
CA ASP A 91 -0.22 -9.60 -22.91
C ASP A 91 -0.85 -9.46 -21.50
N PHE A 92 -2.07 -8.92 -21.40
CA PHE A 92 -2.84 -8.88 -20.15
C PHE A 92 -3.30 -10.27 -19.73
N VAL A 93 -3.86 -11.05 -20.65
CA VAL A 93 -4.26 -12.45 -20.35
C VAL A 93 -3.08 -13.24 -19.80
N PHE A 94 -1.93 -13.15 -20.44
CA PHE A 94 -0.72 -13.86 -19.99
C PHE A 94 -0.26 -13.40 -18.61
N GLY A 95 -0.16 -12.07 -18.37
CA GLY A 95 0.24 -11.51 -17.07
C GLY A 95 -0.70 -11.96 -15.93
N TRP A 96 -2.02 -11.91 -16.15
CA TRP A 96 -3.00 -12.29 -15.13
C TRP A 96 -3.04 -13.80 -14.89
N GLN A 97 -2.86 -14.63 -15.93
CA GLN A 97 -2.72 -16.07 -15.78
C GLN A 97 -1.46 -16.44 -14.99
N ARG A 98 -0.36 -15.69 -15.14
CA ARG A 98 0.83 -15.85 -14.29
C ARG A 98 0.55 -15.52 -12.82
N ALA A 99 -0.19 -14.44 -12.57
CA ALA A 99 -0.48 -14.02 -11.20
C ALA A 99 -1.27 -15.07 -10.40
N VAL A 100 -2.14 -15.84 -11.05
CA VAL A 100 -2.95 -16.90 -10.40
C VAL A 100 -2.35 -18.30 -10.49
N ASP A 101 -1.26 -18.47 -11.25
CA ASP A 101 -0.61 -19.77 -11.45
C ASP A 101 0.09 -20.22 -10.15
N PRO A 102 -0.31 -21.38 -9.55
CA PRO A 102 0.34 -21.88 -8.35
C PRO A 102 1.85 -22.11 -8.49
N ASP A 103 2.33 -22.40 -9.70
CA ASP A 103 3.76 -22.59 -9.98
C ASP A 103 4.56 -21.29 -9.90
N VAL A 104 3.91 -20.14 -10.10
CA VAL A 104 4.50 -18.80 -9.94
C VAL A 104 4.53 -18.38 -8.47
N ALA A 105 3.56 -18.84 -7.69
CA ALA A 105 3.42 -18.57 -6.26
C ALA A 105 3.41 -17.07 -5.93
N SER A 106 2.66 -16.27 -6.71
CA SER A 106 2.49 -14.85 -6.47
C SER A 106 1.81 -14.60 -5.12
N GLU A 107 2.45 -13.84 -4.24
CA GLU A 107 1.85 -13.46 -2.96
C GLU A 107 0.64 -12.52 -3.12
N TYR A 108 0.54 -11.85 -4.28
CA TYR A 108 -0.58 -10.95 -4.64
C TYR A 108 -1.65 -11.62 -5.52
N ALA A 109 -1.62 -12.97 -5.65
CA ALA A 109 -2.66 -13.72 -6.38
C ALA A 109 -4.07 -13.44 -5.86
N TYR A 110 -4.22 -13.20 -4.54
CA TYR A 110 -5.50 -12.87 -3.89
C TYR A 110 -6.14 -11.59 -4.45
N MET A 111 -5.35 -10.69 -5.04
CA MET A 111 -5.89 -9.50 -5.70
C MET A 111 -6.80 -9.84 -6.88
N LEU A 112 -6.58 -10.97 -7.54
CA LEU A 112 -7.42 -11.43 -8.64
C LEU A 112 -8.61 -12.26 -8.14
N SER A 113 -8.42 -13.10 -7.08
CA SER A 113 -9.47 -13.95 -6.54
C SER A 113 -10.40 -13.24 -5.56
N ASP A 114 -9.85 -12.77 -4.44
CA ASP A 114 -10.65 -12.31 -3.30
C ASP A 114 -11.07 -10.85 -3.48
N ILE A 115 -10.20 -10.03 -4.06
CA ILE A 115 -10.43 -8.59 -4.23
C ILE A 115 -11.10 -8.29 -5.58
N GLY A 116 -10.51 -8.79 -6.67
CA GLY A 116 -10.99 -8.56 -8.04
C GLY A 116 -12.14 -9.48 -8.44
N GLN A 117 -12.40 -10.54 -7.69
CA GLN A 117 -13.47 -11.51 -7.95
C GLN A 117 -13.49 -12.06 -9.38
N ILE A 118 -12.30 -12.19 -9.99
CA ILE A 118 -12.20 -12.71 -11.36
C ILE A 118 -12.59 -14.17 -11.36
N LYS A 119 -13.49 -14.53 -12.27
CA LYS A 119 -14.04 -15.87 -12.41
C LYS A 119 -12.94 -16.93 -12.52
N ASN A 120 -13.06 -17.99 -11.74
CA ASN A 120 -12.14 -19.10 -11.61
C ASN A 120 -10.78 -18.80 -10.95
N ALA A 121 -10.48 -17.55 -10.57
CA ALA A 121 -9.18 -17.21 -9.99
C ALA A 121 -8.88 -18.01 -8.71
N ALA A 122 -9.84 -18.10 -7.80
CA ALA A 122 -9.68 -18.86 -6.54
C ALA A 122 -9.42 -20.35 -6.77
N GLU A 123 -10.18 -20.98 -7.68
CA GLU A 123 -10.01 -22.40 -8.00
C GLU A 123 -8.68 -22.69 -8.70
N ILE A 124 -8.17 -21.74 -9.50
CA ILE A 124 -6.85 -21.87 -10.14
C ILE A 124 -5.74 -21.78 -9.08
N ILE A 125 -5.81 -20.78 -8.20
CA ILE A 125 -4.85 -20.61 -7.09
C ILE A 125 -4.84 -21.86 -6.19
N ALA A 126 -6.02 -22.48 -5.95
CA ALA A 126 -6.12 -23.73 -5.20
C ALA A 126 -5.63 -24.98 -5.98
N GLY A 127 -5.26 -24.83 -7.27
CA GLY A 127 -4.84 -25.95 -8.12
C GLY A 127 -5.97 -26.85 -8.59
N GLU A 128 -7.21 -26.40 -8.51
CA GLU A 128 -8.42 -27.14 -8.91
C GLU A 128 -8.75 -26.97 -10.41
N LYS A 129 -8.27 -25.88 -11.02
CA LYS A 129 -8.45 -25.55 -12.43
C LYS A 129 -7.14 -25.15 -13.09
N ASP A 130 -7.10 -25.28 -14.42
CA ASP A 130 -5.98 -24.78 -15.23
C ASP A 130 -6.05 -23.25 -15.38
N LYS A 131 -4.90 -22.57 -15.38
CA LYS A 131 -4.82 -21.11 -15.50
C LYS A 131 -5.47 -20.54 -16.77
N SER A 132 -5.58 -21.35 -17.84
CA SER A 132 -6.28 -20.99 -19.07
C SER A 132 -7.81 -20.86 -18.90
N GLU A 133 -8.35 -21.31 -17.76
CA GLU A 133 -9.78 -21.16 -17.44
C GLU A 133 -10.09 -19.87 -16.69
N LEU A 134 -9.08 -19.01 -16.41
CA LEU A 134 -9.29 -17.70 -15.80
C LEU A 134 -10.29 -16.89 -16.61
N GLY A 135 -11.21 -16.20 -15.93
CA GLY A 135 -12.23 -15.34 -16.56
C GLY A 135 -11.69 -14.09 -17.26
N VAL A 136 -10.61 -14.24 -18.03
CA VAL A 136 -10.02 -13.18 -18.84
C VAL A 136 -9.76 -13.70 -20.25
N THR A 137 -10.16 -12.94 -21.28
CA THR A 137 -10.09 -13.38 -22.67
C THR A 137 -9.68 -12.23 -23.60
N ALA A 138 -8.67 -12.46 -24.41
CA ALA A 138 -8.38 -11.61 -25.56
C ALA A 138 -9.38 -11.95 -26.69
N VAL A 139 -10.40 -11.10 -26.88
CA VAL A 139 -11.40 -11.28 -27.95
C VAL A 139 -10.74 -11.05 -29.31
N ASP A 140 -9.88 -10.04 -29.37
CA ASP A 140 -8.95 -9.72 -30.44
C ASP A 140 -7.73 -8.98 -29.84
N ASP A 141 -6.81 -8.50 -30.68
CA ASP A 141 -5.59 -7.82 -30.22
C ASP A 141 -5.87 -6.58 -29.34
N ASN A 142 -7.00 -5.91 -29.53
CA ASN A 142 -7.33 -4.66 -28.86
C ASN A 142 -8.61 -4.72 -27.99
N THR A 143 -9.15 -5.92 -27.76
CA THR A 143 -10.35 -6.11 -26.94
C THR A 143 -10.10 -7.17 -25.88
N LEU A 144 -10.07 -6.74 -24.62
CA LEU A 144 -9.93 -7.59 -23.45
C LEU A 144 -11.27 -7.72 -22.74
N GLN A 145 -11.76 -8.93 -22.56
CA GLN A 145 -12.97 -9.22 -21.78
C GLN A 145 -12.62 -9.87 -20.46
N VAL A 146 -13.24 -9.39 -19.37
CA VAL A 146 -13.05 -9.90 -18.01
C VAL A 146 -14.41 -10.26 -17.42
N GLU A 147 -14.54 -11.49 -16.94
CA GLU A 147 -15.71 -11.98 -16.25
C GLU A 147 -15.45 -12.07 -14.74
N LEU A 148 -16.36 -11.53 -13.93
CA LEU A 148 -16.32 -11.56 -12.47
C LEU A 148 -17.33 -12.57 -11.92
N ASN A 149 -17.07 -13.07 -10.69
CA ASN A 149 -18.01 -13.90 -9.94
C ASN A 149 -19.18 -13.08 -9.37
N VAL A 150 -18.86 -11.85 -8.91
CA VAL A 150 -19.79 -10.86 -8.36
C VAL A 150 -19.41 -9.46 -8.84
N PRO A 151 -20.34 -8.49 -8.84
CA PRO A 151 -20.00 -7.11 -9.17
C PRO A 151 -19.03 -6.51 -8.16
N VAL A 152 -17.98 -5.83 -8.64
CA VAL A 152 -16.96 -5.17 -7.81
C VAL A 152 -16.94 -3.69 -8.16
N SER A 153 -17.42 -2.84 -7.24
CA SER A 153 -17.58 -1.39 -7.48
C SER A 153 -16.26 -0.65 -7.69
N TYR A 154 -15.17 -1.15 -7.12
CA TYR A 154 -13.81 -0.58 -7.23
C TYR A 154 -12.93 -1.30 -8.26
N PHE A 155 -13.49 -2.18 -9.13
CA PHE A 155 -12.70 -3.01 -10.05
C PHE A 155 -11.76 -2.22 -10.94
N THR A 156 -12.18 -1.06 -11.45
CA THR A 156 -11.33 -0.22 -12.30
C THR A 156 -10.13 0.36 -11.57
N SER A 157 -10.23 0.58 -10.25
CA SER A 157 -9.10 1.04 -9.45
C SER A 157 -8.02 -0.03 -9.22
N LEU A 158 -8.36 -1.31 -9.41
CA LEU A 158 -7.36 -2.39 -9.38
C LEU A 158 -6.48 -2.39 -10.63
N MET A 159 -6.95 -1.82 -11.74
CA MET A 159 -6.30 -1.90 -13.05
C MET A 159 -5.02 -1.05 -13.17
N TYR A 160 -4.73 -0.20 -12.20
CA TYR A 160 -3.44 0.51 -12.09
C TYR A 160 -2.48 -0.13 -11.07
N PHE A 161 -2.87 -1.23 -10.42
CA PHE A 161 -2.01 -1.95 -9.50
C PHE A 161 -1.08 -2.92 -10.27
N PRO A 162 0.24 -2.99 -9.95
CA PRO A 162 1.22 -3.71 -10.76
C PRO A 162 0.92 -5.17 -11.04
N THR A 163 0.29 -5.90 -10.12
CA THR A 163 -0.09 -7.31 -10.33
C THR A 163 -1.00 -7.51 -11.56
N PHE A 164 -1.77 -6.49 -11.95
CA PHE A 164 -2.63 -6.49 -13.14
C PHE A 164 -1.93 -5.98 -14.41
N TYR A 165 -0.63 -5.68 -14.36
CA TYR A 165 0.09 -5.19 -15.53
C TYR A 165 0.33 -6.27 -16.57
N PRO A 166 0.43 -5.90 -17.87
CA PRO A 166 0.65 -6.84 -18.94
C PRO A 166 2.08 -7.37 -18.94
N VAL A 167 2.26 -8.58 -19.47
CA VAL A 167 3.57 -9.19 -19.74
C VAL A 167 3.57 -9.79 -21.13
N ASN A 168 4.58 -9.47 -21.94
CA ASN A 168 4.73 -10.06 -23.27
C ASN A 168 5.22 -11.51 -23.18
N GLU A 169 4.39 -12.48 -23.57
CA GLU A 169 4.65 -13.91 -23.41
C GLU A 169 5.89 -14.36 -24.19
N GLU A 170 6.07 -13.90 -25.42
CA GLU A 170 7.22 -14.27 -26.25
C GLU A 170 8.54 -13.80 -25.62
N PHE A 171 8.56 -12.56 -25.15
CA PHE A 171 9.72 -12.00 -24.46
C PHE A 171 9.98 -12.71 -23.14
N PHE A 172 8.96 -12.91 -22.31
CA PHE A 172 9.08 -13.64 -21.05
C PHE A 172 9.69 -15.03 -21.27
N THR A 173 9.17 -15.77 -22.24
CA THR A 173 9.67 -17.11 -22.59
C THR A 173 11.11 -17.07 -23.05
N SER A 174 11.51 -16.04 -23.80
CA SER A 174 12.89 -15.87 -24.25
C SER A 174 13.88 -15.57 -23.13
N CYS A 175 13.43 -14.89 -22.06
CA CYS A 175 14.24 -14.58 -20.88
C CYS A 175 14.38 -15.75 -19.91
N GLY A 176 13.37 -16.63 -19.82
CA GLY A 176 13.33 -17.72 -18.85
C GLY A 176 13.56 -17.21 -17.42
N ASP A 177 14.39 -17.89 -16.66
CA ASP A 177 14.67 -17.57 -15.24
C ASP A 177 15.36 -16.20 -15.02
N THR A 178 15.74 -15.49 -16.07
CA THR A 178 16.36 -14.16 -15.98
C THR A 178 15.36 -13.02 -16.19
N PHE A 179 14.09 -13.31 -16.43
CA PHE A 179 13.06 -12.28 -16.59
C PHE A 179 13.09 -11.28 -15.43
N ALA A 180 13.00 -9.99 -15.76
CA ALA A 180 12.95 -8.89 -14.81
C ALA A 180 14.17 -8.77 -13.84
N THR A 181 15.37 -9.20 -14.29
CA THR A 181 16.60 -9.09 -13.48
C THR A 181 17.65 -8.11 -14.05
N SER A 182 17.47 -7.63 -15.26
CA SER A 182 18.37 -6.67 -15.91
C SER A 182 17.62 -5.87 -16.98
N PRO A 183 18.20 -4.77 -17.50
CA PRO A 183 17.59 -4.00 -18.59
C PRO A 183 17.26 -4.84 -19.84
N GLU A 184 18.08 -5.83 -20.14
CA GLU A 184 17.90 -6.70 -21.31
C GLU A 184 16.76 -7.71 -21.12
N THR A 185 16.30 -7.90 -19.88
CA THR A 185 15.25 -8.86 -19.52
C THR A 185 13.97 -8.19 -18.99
N VAL A 186 13.84 -6.86 -19.20
CA VAL A 186 12.65 -6.04 -18.93
C VAL A 186 12.17 -5.43 -20.24
N LEU A 187 10.88 -5.53 -20.55
CA LEU A 187 10.23 -4.71 -21.59
C LEU A 187 9.41 -3.62 -20.93
N SER A 188 9.47 -2.43 -21.51
CA SER A 188 8.69 -1.27 -21.04
C SER A 188 7.59 -0.94 -22.05
N ASN A 189 6.40 -0.61 -21.56
CA ASN A 189 5.33 0.02 -22.33
C ASN A 189 4.91 1.37 -21.74
N GLY A 190 5.54 1.77 -20.61
CA GLY A 190 5.30 3.00 -19.87
C GLY A 190 6.20 4.16 -20.30
N ALA A 191 6.21 5.20 -19.47
CA ALA A 191 6.87 6.48 -19.75
C ALA A 191 8.40 6.41 -19.85
N PHE A 192 9.01 5.44 -19.16
CA PHE A 192 10.48 5.27 -19.12
C PHE A 192 10.89 3.84 -19.50
N VAL A 193 12.16 3.68 -19.82
CA VAL A 193 12.80 2.40 -20.14
C VAL A 193 13.98 2.20 -19.19
N LEU A 194 14.05 1.04 -18.57
CA LEU A 194 15.18 0.66 -17.72
C LEU A 194 16.44 0.54 -18.57
N ASP A 195 17.49 1.29 -18.27
CA ASP A 195 18.75 1.25 -19.03
C ASP A 195 19.96 0.83 -18.20
N SER A 196 19.89 0.91 -16.88
CA SER A 196 20.89 0.34 -16.00
C SER A 196 20.26 -0.21 -14.71
N TYR A 197 20.45 -1.49 -14.43
CA TYR A 197 19.98 -2.17 -13.22
C TYR A 197 20.66 -3.53 -13.09
N GLN A 198 20.84 -3.98 -11.86
CA GLN A 198 21.11 -5.37 -11.48
C GLN A 198 20.46 -5.65 -10.12
N PRO A 199 20.16 -6.89 -9.77
CA PRO A 199 19.59 -7.24 -8.46
C PRO A 199 20.44 -6.66 -7.30
N ALA A 200 19.76 -6.10 -6.30
CA ALA A 200 20.36 -5.39 -5.16
C ALA A 200 21.24 -4.17 -5.58
N ALA A 201 20.92 -3.52 -6.70
CA ALA A 201 21.59 -2.29 -7.09
C ALA A 201 21.28 -1.16 -6.09
N THR A 202 22.30 -0.44 -5.66
CA THR A 202 22.18 0.77 -4.86
C THR A 202 22.07 2.04 -5.70
N ALA A 203 22.22 1.92 -7.02
CA ALA A 203 21.95 2.99 -7.98
C ALA A 203 21.53 2.37 -9.32
N PHE A 204 20.53 2.95 -9.97
CA PHE A 204 20.05 2.51 -11.27
C PHE A 204 19.37 3.68 -12.01
N HIS A 205 19.10 3.48 -13.30
CA HIS A 205 18.64 4.55 -14.16
C HIS A 205 17.57 4.07 -15.15
N LEU A 206 16.60 4.94 -15.43
CA LEU A 206 15.63 4.80 -16.50
C LEU A 206 15.74 6.01 -17.44
N THR A 207 15.66 5.79 -18.75
CA THR A 207 15.59 6.84 -19.76
C THR A 207 14.16 7.04 -20.24
N LYS A 208 13.84 8.24 -20.75
CA LYS A 208 12.54 8.50 -21.37
C LYS A 208 12.28 7.51 -22.51
N ASN A 209 11.09 6.93 -22.52
CA ASN A 209 10.63 6.06 -23.60
C ASN A 209 10.17 6.91 -24.81
N ALA A 210 10.92 6.85 -25.91
CA ALA A 210 10.59 7.61 -27.12
C ALA A 210 9.38 7.04 -27.87
N ASP A 211 9.09 5.75 -27.67
CA ASP A 211 7.97 5.03 -28.32
C ASP A 211 6.72 4.97 -27.43
N TYR A 212 6.75 5.64 -26.27
CA TYR A 212 5.58 5.75 -25.39
C TYR A 212 4.44 6.49 -26.09
N TYR A 213 3.22 5.95 -26.00
CA TYR A 213 2.05 6.50 -26.72
C TYR A 213 1.75 7.96 -26.35
N ASP A 214 2.09 8.39 -25.12
CA ASP A 214 1.92 9.76 -24.63
C ASP A 214 3.28 10.43 -24.34
N THR A 215 4.27 10.18 -25.20
CA THR A 215 5.63 10.69 -25.02
C THR A 215 5.72 12.21 -24.94
N ASP A 216 4.75 12.94 -25.51
CA ASP A 216 4.69 14.40 -25.43
C ASP A 216 4.34 14.91 -24.02
N ARG A 217 3.65 14.11 -23.21
CA ARG A 217 3.37 14.38 -21.79
C ARG A 217 4.65 14.33 -20.96
N VAL A 218 5.52 13.36 -21.22
CA VAL A 218 6.75 13.15 -20.44
C VAL A 218 7.79 14.22 -20.77
N LYS A 219 8.17 15.02 -19.77
CA LYS A 219 9.13 16.12 -19.94
C LYS A 219 10.54 15.80 -19.43
N LEU A 220 10.67 14.86 -18.50
CA LEU A 220 11.96 14.40 -18.01
C LEU A 220 12.71 13.62 -19.09
N SER A 221 14.04 13.69 -19.10
CA SER A 221 14.89 12.84 -19.93
C SER A 221 15.13 11.45 -19.33
N GLY A 222 14.90 11.29 -18.03
CA GLY A 222 15.05 10.04 -17.30
C GLY A 222 14.93 10.20 -15.79
N LEU A 223 15.01 9.07 -15.10
CA LEU A 223 14.99 8.95 -13.63
C LEU A 223 16.30 8.29 -13.19
N SER A 224 16.92 8.83 -12.15
CA SER A 224 18.15 8.28 -11.56
C SER A 224 17.89 8.00 -10.08
N TYR A 225 17.87 6.74 -9.72
CA TYR A 225 17.61 6.28 -8.37
C TYR A 225 18.89 6.02 -7.60
N GLN A 226 18.91 6.40 -6.33
CA GLN A 226 19.98 6.12 -5.39
C GLN A 226 19.41 5.59 -4.08
N VAL A 227 19.81 4.40 -3.67
CA VAL A 227 19.43 3.80 -2.38
C VAL A 227 20.36 4.36 -1.31
N ILE A 228 19.81 5.10 -0.36
CA ILE A 228 20.57 5.70 0.75
C ILE A 228 19.79 5.44 2.04
N GLN A 229 20.28 4.51 2.85
CA GLN A 229 19.64 4.11 4.11
C GLN A 229 19.89 5.11 5.26
N ASP A 230 21.01 5.83 5.21
CA ASP A 230 21.34 6.85 6.21
C ASP A 230 20.68 8.18 5.82
N SER A 231 19.66 8.58 6.58
CA SER A 231 18.89 9.80 6.32
C SER A 231 19.72 11.09 6.38
N GLN A 232 20.80 11.12 7.21
CA GLN A 232 21.69 12.28 7.27
C GLN A 232 22.53 12.38 6.00
N GLN A 233 23.02 11.25 5.49
CA GLN A 233 23.73 11.19 4.20
C GLN A 233 22.80 11.61 3.05
N ALA A 234 21.53 11.18 3.06
CA ALA A 234 20.55 11.54 2.06
C ALA A 234 20.28 13.06 2.04
N LEU A 235 20.06 13.66 3.23
CA LEU A 235 19.87 15.12 3.34
C LEU A 235 21.11 15.91 2.88
N MET A 236 22.32 15.45 3.20
CA MET A 236 23.56 16.06 2.70
C MET A 236 23.68 15.96 1.17
N SER A 237 23.31 14.83 0.59
CA SER A 237 23.29 14.63 -0.87
C SER A 237 22.30 15.55 -1.55
N TYR A 238 21.12 15.78 -0.97
CA TYR A 238 20.14 16.76 -1.41
C TYR A 238 20.72 18.19 -1.34
N GLN A 239 21.26 18.60 -0.20
CA GLN A 239 21.82 19.95 0.01
C GLN A 239 22.99 20.27 -0.94
N THR A 240 23.73 19.27 -1.41
CA THR A 240 24.78 19.43 -2.41
C THR A 240 24.30 19.38 -3.86
N GLY A 241 23.01 19.14 -4.09
CA GLY A 241 22.38 19.04 -5.40
C GLY A 241 22.65 17.70 -6.12
N ALA A 242 23.09 16.66 -5.39
CA ALA A 242 23.24 15.32 -5.95
C ALA A 242 21.88 14.58 -6.03
N LEU A 243 20.91 14.97 -5.20
CA LEU A 243 19.53 14.53 -5.23
C LEU A 243 18.58 15.70 -5.47
N ASP A 244 17.45 15.44 -6.11
CA ASP A 244 16.35 16.39 -6.30
C ASP A 244 15.22 16.16 -5.30
N THR A 245 15.15 14.98 -4.71
CA THR A 245 14.18 14.60 -3.66
C THR A 245 14.87 13.73 -2.62
N THR A 246 14.49 13.90 -1.35
CA THR A 246 14.95 13.08 -0.24
C THR A 246 13.95 13.08 0.90
N LEU A 247 13.80 11.96 1.57
CA LEU A 247 13.04 11.88 2.80
C LEU A 247 13.83 12.47 3.97
N VAL A 248 13.12 13.05 4.92
CA VAL A 248 13.66 13.54 6.20
C VAL A 248 12.78 13.05 7.34
N ASN A 249 13.35 12.84 8.50
CA ASN A 249 12.62 12.31 9.65
C ASN A 249 13.05 12.94 10.97
N GLY A 250 12.16 12.89 11.97
CA GLY A 250 12.43 13.27 13.34
C GLY A 250 13.13 14.64 13.50
N GLU A 251 14.34 14.65 14.03
CA GLU A 251 15.11 15.87 14.29
C GLU A 251 15.55 16.61 13.02
N GLN A 252 15.61 15.94 11.87
CA GLN A 252 15.92 16.60 10.59
C GLN A 252 14.78 17.52 10.15
N VAL A 253 13.52 17.13 10.41
CA VAL A 253 12.36 17.96 10.12
C VAL A 253 12.48 19.31 10.83
N ASP A 254 12.91 19.35 12.08
CA ASP A 254 13.12 20.60 12.83
C ASP A 254 14.18 21.50 12.19
N GLN A 255 15.10 20.95 11.40
CA GLN A 255 16.15 21.71 10.70
C GLN A 255 15.65 22.30 9.37
N VAL A 256 14.67 21.65 8.72
CA VAL A 256 14.26 22.00 7.35
C VAL A 256 12.78 22.43 7.21
N LYS A 257 11.96 22.33 8.25
CA LYS A 257 10.51 22.61 8.19
C LYS A 257 10.13 24.03 7.73
N ASP A 258 11.04 24.99 7.87
CA ASP A 258 10.87 26.38 7.41
C ASP A 258 11.45 26.61 6.00
N ASP A 259 12.04 25.59 5.37
CA ASP A 259 12.55 25.65 4.01
C ASP A 259 11.37 25.56 3.02
N PRO A 260 11.29 26.45 1.99
CA PRO A 260 10.22 26.39 0.99
C PRO A 260 10.25 25.12 0.13
N GLU A 261 11.32 24.34 0.15
CA GLU A 261 11.44 23.04 -0.52
C GLU A 261 10.99 21.87 0.38
N PHE A 262 10.65 22.14 1.65
CA PHE A 262 10.09 21.13 2.55
C PHE A 262 8.59 20.94 2.29
N THR A 263 8.15 19.68 2.25
CA THR A 263 6.74 19.30 2.15
C THR A 263 6.45 18.02 2.95
N THR A 264 5.17 17.79 3.23
CA THR A 264 4.69 16.53 3.81
C THR A 264 3.66 15.93 2.87
N VAL A 265 3.78 14.63 2.60
CA VAL A 265 2.90 13.91 1.68
C VAL A 265 2.31 12.69 2.37
N GLY A 266 0.99 12.48 2.23
CA GLY A 266 0.32 11.32 2.80
C GLY A 266 0.82 10.03 2.11
N ALA A 267 1.25 9.06 2.92
CA ALA A 267 1.68 7.75 2.43
C ALA A 267 0.58 6.67 2.56
N GLY A 268 -0.54 7.01 3.20
CA GLY A 268 -1.71 6.15 3.34
C GLY A 268 -1.56 4.98 4.32
N TYR A 269 -0.38 4.71 4.87
CA TYR A 269 -0.18 3.58 5.78
C TYR A 269 -0.85 3.83 7.14
N LEU A 270 -1.66 2.88 7.58
CA LEU A 270 -2.11 2.78 8.97
C LEU A 270 -1.05 2.05 9.79
N TRP A 271 -0.48 2.72 10.78
CA TRP A 271 0.32 2.08 11.81
C TRP A 271 -0.53 1.70 13.01
N TYR A 272 -0.36 0.47 13.48
CA TYR A 272 -1.13 -0.07 14.60
C TYR A 272 -0.34 -1.12 15.37
N VAL A 273 -0.78 -1.39 16.60
CA VAL A 273 -0.33 -2.56 17.35
C VAL A 273 -1.37 -3.67 17.18
N SER A 274 -0.90 -4.86 16.80
CA SER A 274 -1.70 -6.09 16.73
C SER A 274 -1.44 -6.94 17.99
N PRO A 275 -2.45 -7.15 18.85
CA PRO A 275 -2.35 -8.10 19.95
C PRO A 275 -2.62 -9.52 19.45
N ASN A 276 -1.82 -10.50 19.86
CA ASN A 276 -2.07 -11.91 19.60
C ASN A 276 -3.10 -12.46 20.60
N MET A 277 -4.37 -12.47 20.20
CA MET A 277 -5.48 -12.85 21.06
C MET A 277 -5.67 -14.35 21.18
N ASN A 278 -5.11 -15.13 20.27
CA ASN A 278 -5.28 -16.59 20.26
C ASN A 278 -4.22 -17.30 21.13
N SER A 279 -2.97 -16.86 21.03
CA SER A 279 -1.84 -17.54 21.72
C SER A 279 -1.51 -16.93 23.08
N VAL A 280 -1.98 -15.72 23.37
CA VAL A 280 -1.68 -14.97 24.59
C VAL A 280 -2.95 -14.77 25.41
N ARG A 281 -3.05 -15.53 26.50
CA ARG A 281 -4.22 -15.54 27.40
C ARG A 281 -4.60 -14.15 27.90
N GLU A 282 -3.62 -13.34 28.25
CA GLU A 282 -3.81 -11.99 28.76
C GLU A 282 -4.42 -11.09 27.68
N LEU A 283 -3.97 -11.23 26.45
CA LEU A 283 -4.48 -10.46 25.31
C LEU A 283 -5.82 -10.99 24.76
N ALA A 284 -6.25 -12.20 25.14
CA ALA A 284 -7.60 -12.66 24.89
C ALA A 284 -8.64 -11.90 25.76
N ASN A 285 -8.23 -11.28 26.87
CA ASN A 285 -9.10 -10.51 27.75
C ASN A 285 -9.38 -9.10 27.17
N LEU A 286 -10.64 -8.79 26.90
CA LEU A 286 -11.06 -7.51 26.32
C LEU A 286 -10.69 -6.31 27.21
N ASN A 287 -10.81 -6.44 28.56
CA ASN A 287 -10.49 -5.34 29.45
C ASN A 287 -8.99 -4.99 29.41
N ILE A 288 -8.12 -5.99 29.24
CA ILE A 288 -6.68 -5.75 29.02
C ILE A 288 -6.45 -4.99 27.72
N ARG A 289 -7.07 -5.40 26.59
CA ARG A 289 -6.91 -4.74 25.32
C ARG A 289 -7.44 -3.30 25.32
N LEU A 290 -8.62 -3.07 25.92
CA LEU A 290 -9.18 -1.72 26.07
C LEU A 290 -8.29 -0.82 26.95
N ALA A 291 -7.72 -1.36 28.04
CA ALA A 291 -6.78 -0.63 28.86
C ALA A 291 -5.53 -0.20 28.04
N MET A 292 -4.97 -1.11 27.26
CA MET A 292 -3.78 -0.83 26.47
C MET A 292 -4.03 0.22 25.39
N THR A 293 -5.15 0.14 24.64
CA THR A 293 -5.43 1.13 23.59
C THR A 293 -5.73 2.51 24.16
N MET A 294 -6.43 2.60 25.32
CA MET A 294 -6.77 3.88 25.98
C MET A 294 -5.59 4.53 26.72
N ALA A 295 -4.52 3.77 27.00
CA ALA A 295 -3.31 4.30 27.60
C ALA A 295 -2.35 4.96 26.58
N ILE A 296 -2.69 4.97 25.28
CA ILE A 296 -1.83 5.50 24.22
C ILE A 296 -2.15 6.97 23.95
N ASP A 297 -1.21 7.86 24.23
CA ASP A 297 -1.21 9.25 23.77
C ASP A 297 -0.64 9.33 22.34
N ARG A 298 -1.53 9.22 21.35
CA ARG A 298 -1.19 9.22 19.93
C ARG A 298 -0.67 10.56 19.46
N ASP A 299 -1.19 11.64 20.04
CA ASP A 299 -0.80 13.00 19.63
C ASP A 299 0.66 13.28 20.00
N SER A 300 1.13 12.79 21.15
CA SER A 300 2.55 12.90 21.51
C SER A 300 3.45 12.09 20.57
N ILE A 301 2.99 10.95 20.07
CA ILE A 301 3.74 10.14 19.11
C ILE A 301 3.92 10.91 17.78
N THR A 302 2.85 11.47 17.24
CA THR A 302 2.92 12.18 15.95
C THR A 302 3.64 13.52 16.07
N ALA A 303 3.35 14.30 17.12
CA ALA A 303 3.87 15.66 17.28
C ALA A 303 5.31 15.73 17.80
N ASP A 304 5.69 14.82 18.72
CA ASP A 304 6.98 14.91 19.42
C ASP A 304 8.02 13.89 18.94
N VAL A 305 7.56 12.73 18.39
CA VAL A 305 8.45 11.65 17.95
C VAL A 305 8.64 11.65 16.45
N LEU A 306 7.55 11.58 15.68
CA LEU A 306 7.59 11.47 14.22
C LEU A 306 7.87 12.82 13.56
N LYS A 307 7.08 13.84 13.85
CA LYS A 307 7.21 15.22 13.33
C LYS A 307 7.15 15.34 11.80
N ASP A 308 6.75 14.27 11.11
CA ASP A 308 6.79 14.10 9.67
C ASP A 308 5.46 14.44 8.96
N GLY A 309 4.49 14.99 9.72
CA GLY A 309 3.15 15.26 9.22
C GLY A 309 2.18 14.10 9.42
N SER A 310 2.62 12.96 9.95
CA SER A 310 1.75 11.85 10.33
C SER A 310 0.63 12.32 11.26
N ALA A 311 -0.58 11.83 11.03
CA ALA A 311 -1.77 12.22 11.79
C ALA A 311 -2.20 11.10 12.75
N SER A 312 -2.46 11.47 14.01
CA SER A 312 -3.05 10.54 14.98
C SER A 312 -4.33 9.93 14.44
N THR A 313 -4.50 8.62 14.60
CA THR A 313 -5.68 7.91 14.09
C THR A 313 -6.35 7.11 15.21
N TYR A 314 -7.69 7.20 15.26
CA TYR A 314 -8.55 6.57 16.25
C TYR A 314 -9.57 5.62 15.61
N THR A 315 -9.32 5.25 14.35
CA THR A 315 -10.18 4.43 13.50
C THR A 315 -9.36 3.31 12.87
N ALA A 316 -10.00 2.23 12.47
CA ALA A 316 -9.36 1.12 11.79
C ALA A 316 -9.11 1.39 10.29
N VAL A 317 -9.85 2.35 9.72
CA VAL A 317 -9.65 2.85 8.36
C VAL A 317 -9.11 4.28 8.45
N PRO A 318 -7.99 4.64 7.78
CA PRO A 318 -7.44 5.99 7.78
C PRO A 318 -8.37 7.05 7.17
N MET A 319 -8.13 8.33 7.54
CA MET A 319 -8.77 9.47 6.89
C MET A 319 -8.21 9.73 5.48
N GLN A 320 -9.00 10.42 4.66
CA GLN A 320 -8.61 10.96 3.34
C GLN A 320 -8.10 9.88 2.37
N PHE A 321 -8.73 8.70 2.46
CA PHE A 321 -8.31 7.54 1.71
C PHE A 321 -9.44 6.99 0.83
N ALA A 322 -10.68 6.92 1.33
CA ALA A 322 -11.80 6.38 0.58
C ALA A 322 -13.03 7.28 0.68
N ALA A 323 -13.56 7.69 -0.47
CA ALA A 323 -14.76 8.50 -0.56
C ALA A 323 -16.01 7.63 -0.78
N GLY A 324 -17.05 7.90 0.00
CA GLY A 324 -18.34 7.23 -0.10
C GLY A 324 -19.16 7.63 -1.32
N PRO A 325 -20.32 6.99 -1.50
CA PRO A 325 -21.23 7.30 -2.62
C PRO A 325 -21.70 8.77 -2.66
N ASP A 326 -21.69 9.44 -1.51
CA ASP A 326 -22.03 10.86 -1.37
C ASP A 326 -20.80 11.80 -1.41
N GLY A 327 -19.60 11.24 -1.58
CA GLY A 327 -18.33 11.96 -1.61
C GLY A 327 -17.73 12.25 -0.22
N SER A 328 -18.36 11.79 0.87
CA SER A 328 -17.81 11.92 2.23
C SER A 328 -16.67 10.93 2.48
N ASP A 329 -15.68 11.33 3.28
CA ASP A 329 -14.62 10.44 3.72
C ASP A 329 -15.14 9.41 4.73
N PHE A 330 -14.74 8.14 4.59
CA PHE A 330 -15.15 7.06 5.50
C PHE A 330 -14.79 7.34 6.96
N SER A 331 -13.66 7.96 7.20
CA SER A 331 -13.13 8.21 8.56
C SER A 331 -13.05 9.70 8.91
N GLU A 332 -13.93 10.54 8.33
CA GLU A 332 -13.99 11.97 8.64
C GLU A 332 -14.15 12.25 10.13
N ASP A 333 -14.99 11.47 10.83
CA ASP A 333 -15.17 11.58 12.29
C ASP A 333 -14.21 10.66 13.05
N GLN A 334 -13.08 11.21 13.47
CA GLN A 334 -12.09 10.52 14.30
C GLN A 334 -12.53 10.32 15.77
N THR A 335 -13.67 10.88 16.17
CA THR A 335 -14.17 10.76 17.55
C THR A 335 -15.21 9.64 17.73
N LYS A 336 -15.64 9.01 16.64
CA LYS A 336 -16.71 7.99 16.63
C LYS A 336 -16.44 6.79 17.56
N PHE A 337 -15.17 6.49 17.86
CA PHE A 337 -14.75 5.42 18.79
C PHE A 337 -14.08 5.94 20.06
N SER A 338 -14.34 7.19 20.45
CA SER A 338 -13.74 7.80 21.64
C SER A 338 -14.00 7.04 22.93
N ASP A 339 -15.11 6.31 23.02
CA ASP A 339 -15.45 5.51 24.20
C ASP A 339 -14.51 4.33 24.44
N VAL A 340 -13.82 3.84 23.40
CA VAL A 340 -12.95 2.65 23.44
C VAL A 340 -11.51 2.93 23.05
N CYS A 341 -11.21 4.05 22.38
CA CYS A 341 -9.90 4.31 21.79
C CYS A 341 -9.28 5.67 22.20
N ALA A 342 -10.05 6.64 22.77
CA ALA A 342 -9.50 7.92 23.19
C ALA A 342 -8.45 7.74 24.31
N TYR A 343 -7.45 8.63 24.33
CA TYR A 343 -6.47 8.66 25.41
C TYR A 343 -7.13 9.05 26.75
N ASP A 344 -7.20 8.10 27.67
CA ASP A 344 -7.76 8.27 29.01
C ASP A 344 -7.10 7.30 29.99
N THR A 345 -6.08 7.78 30.68
CA THR A 345 -5.33 6.95 31.62
C THR A 345 -6.14 6.50 32.84
N ALA A 346 -7.17 7.25 33.24
CA ALA A 346 -8.03 6.86 34.34
C ALA A 346 -8.93 5.67 33.95
N LYS A 347 -9.60 5.76 32.81
CA LYS A 347 -10.37 4.64 32.24
C LYS A 347 -9.47 3.44 31.94
N ALA A 348 -8.28 3.66 31.38
CA ALA A 348 -7.31 2.62 31.13
C ALA A 348 -6.94 1.85 32.42
N ALA A 349 -6.69 2.57 33.51
CA ALA A 349 -6.39 1.95 34.81
C ALA A 349 -7.57 1.15 35.37
N ASP A 350 -8.82 1.62 35.19
CA ASP A 350 -10.02 0.90 35.61
C ASP A 350 -10.21 -0.40 34.82
N TYR A 351 -10.06 -0.36 33.49
CA TYR A 351 -10.10 -1.56 32.64
C TYR A 351 -8.96 -2.52 32.97
N TRP A 352 -7.76 -2.00 33.20
CA TRP A 352 -6.59 -2.79 33.58
C TRP A 352 -6.82 -3.57 34.87
N ALA A 353 -7.27 -2.88 35.92
CA ALA A 353 -7.56 -3.50 37.21
C ALA A 353 -8.63 -4.60 37.10
N LYS A 354 -9.68 -4.36 36.30
CA LYS A 354 -10.73 -5.35 36.02
C LYS A 354 -10.18 -6.55 35.25
N GLY A 355 -9.35 -6.33 34.23
CA GLY A 355 -8.72 -7.41 33.45
C GLY A 355 -7.80 -8.27 34.33
N LEU A 356 -6.99 -7.65 35.20
CA LEU A 356 -6.14 -8.38 36.16
C LEU A 356 -6.97 -9.23 37.13
N GLU A 357 -8.08 -8.69 37.66
CA GLU A 357 -8.99 -9.43 38.54
C GLU A 357 -9.59 -10.64 37.82
N GLU A 358 -10.09 -10.47 36.57
CA GLU A 358 -10.65 -11.56 35.77
C GLU A 358 -9.63 -12.66 35.44
N LEU A 359 -8.39 -12.29 35.23
CA LEU A 359 -7.28 -13.20 34.94
C LEU A 359 -6.70 -13.87 36.22
N GLY A 360 -6.92 -13.24 37.39
CA GLY A 360 -6.30 -13.66 38.65
C GLY A 360 -4.80 -13.34 38.71
N GLU A 361 -4.36 -12.30 37.99
CA GLU A 361 -2.97 -11.86 37.91
C GLU A 361 -2.76 -10.54 38.65
N SER A 362 -1.53 -10.25 39.02
CA SER A 362 -1.14 -8.94 39.58
C SER A 362 -0.09 -8.21 38.73
N GLU A 363 0.57 -8.94 37.87
CA GLU A 363 1.61 -8.45 36.97
C GLU A 363 1.49 -9.18 35.62
N ILE A 364 1.75 -8.48 34.53
CA ILE A 364 1.78 -9.04 33.17
C ILE A 364 3.09 -8.60 32.50
N THR A 365 3.76 -9.52 31.83
CA THR A 365 4.92 -9.23 30.98
C THR A 365 4.60 -9.64 29.56
N LEU A 366 4.78 -8.71 28.61
CA LEU A 366 4.54 -8.91 27.18
C LEU A 366 5.77 -8.55 26.37
N ASP A 367 6.04 -9.34 25.34
CA ASP A 367 7.04 -9.05 24.34
C ASP A 367 6.38 -8.37 23.12
N MET A 368 6.97 -7.28 22.61
CA MET A 368 6.52 -6.58 21.40
C MET A 368 7.58 -6.66 20.32
N VAL A 369 7.25 -7.31 19.19
CA VAL A 369 8.09 -7.33 18.00
C VAL A 369 7.99 -6.01 17.25
N VAL A 370 9.13 -5.49 16.78
CA VAL A 370 9.27 -4.15 16.20
C VAL A 370 10.30 -4.18 15.07
N ASP A 371 10.06 -3.44 13.99
CA ASP A 371 11.04 -3.25 12.92
C ASP A 371 12.34 -2.61 13.43
N ALA A 372 13.46 -3.00 12.83
CA ALA A 372 14.79 -2.47 13.19
C ALA A 372 15.03 -1.02 12.73
N ASP A 373 14.08 -0.41 12.02
CA ASP A 373 14.15 0.98 11.58
C ASP A 373 13.98 1.97 12.73
N ASP A 374 14.58 3.14 12.61
CA ASP A 374 14.65 4.16 13.67
C ASP A 374 13.26 4.63 14.16
N ALA A 375 12.35 4.95 13.25
CA ALA A 375 11.06 5.52 13.61
C ALA A 375 10.17 4.50 14.37
N PRO A 376 9.98 3.24 13.89
CA PRO A 376 9.26 2.22 14.66
C PRO A 376 9.85 1.93 16.03
N GLN A 377 11.19 1.91 16.16
CA GLN A 377 11.82 1.69 17.46
C GLN A 377 11.54 2.82 18.45
N LYS A 378 11.57 4.09 18.00
CA LYS A 378 11.22 5.25 18.83
C LYS A 378 9.77 5.22 19.26
N VAL A 379 8.86 4.92 18.34
CA VAL A 379 7.42 4.76 18.63
C VAL A 379 7.21 3.64 19.67
N ALA A 380 7.86 2.49 19.49
CA ALA A 380 7.76 1.38 20.42
C ALA A 380 8.26 1.71 21.83
N GLN A 381 9.35 2.49 21.94
CA GLN A 381 9.86 2.95 23.23
C GLN A 381 8.86 3.87 23.94
N VAL A 382 8.22 4.78 23.20
CA VAL A 382 7.19 5.67 23.76
C VAL A 382 5.94 4.88 24.17
N LEU A 383 5.48 3.94 23.36
CA LEU A 383 4.36 3.05 23.72
C LEU A 383 4.66 2.28 25.02
N LYS A 384 5.85 1.69 25.12
CA LYS A 384 6.30 1.01 26.36
C LYS A 384 6.25 1.95 27.57
N GLU A 385 6.77 3.16 27.46
CA GLU A 385 6.79 4.14 28.57
C GLU A 385 5.39 4.55 28.97
N GLN A 386 4.51 4.83 28.02
CA GLN A 386 3.12 5.19 28.27
C GLN A 386 2.37 4.05 28.98
N TRP A 387 2.48 2.83 28.49
CA TRP A 387 1.83 1.65 29.06
C TRP A 387 2.34 1.32 30.47
N GLU A 388 3.65 1.25 30.67
CA GLU A 388 4.23 0.93 31.99
C GLU A 388 3.93 2.03 33.03
N THR A 389 3.73 3.27 32.57
CA THR A 389 3.34 4.39 33.45
C THR A 389 1.86 4.34 33.82
N ALA A 390 0.99 4.05 32.86
CA ALA A 390 -0.45 4.10 33.05
C ALA A 390 -1.05 2.80 33.64
N LEU A 391 -0.41 1.64 33.43
CA LEU A 391 -0.91 0.30 33.73
C LEU A 391 0.00 -0.40 34.75
N PRO A 392 -0.29 -0.26 36.05
CA PRO A 392 0.57 -0.80 37.12
C PRO A 392 0.75 -2.32 37.01
N GLY A 393 2.01 -2.79 37.07
CA GLY A 393 2.36 -4.20 36.97
C GLY A 393 2.53 -4.71 35.53
N LEU A 394 2.38 -3.85 34.52
CA LEU A 394 2.73 -4.19 33.15
C LEU A 394 4.24 -3.97 32.92
N THR A 395 4.87 -4.93 32.25
CA THR A 395 6.22 -4.82 31.69
C THR A 395 6.18 -5.18 30.21
N VAL A 396 6.73 -4.33 29.35
CA VAL A 396 6.83 -4.60 27.92
C VAL A 396 8.31 -4.71 27.53
N ASN A 397 8.68 -5.82 26.91
CA ASN A 397 10.01 -6.01 26.32
C ASN A 397 9.95 -5.74 24.82
N LEU A 398 10.91 -5.00 24.29
CA LEU A 398 11.00 -4.75 22.84
C LEU A 398 11.90 -5.81 22.20
N VAL A 399 11.37 -6.50 21.19
CA VAL A 399 12.09 -7.48 20.36
C VAL A 399 12.29 -6.83 19.00
N VAL A 400 13.50 -6.32 18.76
CA VAL A 400 13.83 -5.59 17.52
C VAL A 400 14.35 -6.58 16.49
N GLU A 401 13.71 -6.59 15.31
CA GLU A 401 13.97 -7.54 14.24
C GLU A 401 14.00 -6.86 12.87
N PRO A 402 14.70 -7.43 11.87
CA PRO A 402 14.53 -7.01 10.50
C PRO A 402 13.05 -7.14 10.08
N LYS A 403 12.52 -6.19 9.30
CA LYS A 403 11.10 -6.15 8.88
C LYS A 403 10.61 -7.51 8.36
N LYS A 404 11.38 -8.19 7.51
CA LYS A 404 11.01 -9.50 6.97
C LYS A 404 10.79 -10.53 8.07
N GLN A 405 11.69 -10.60 9.06
CA GLN A 405 11.58 -11.53 10.18
C GLN A 405 10.35 -11.21 11.04
N ARG A 406 10.12 -9.94 11.37
CA ARG A 406 8.95 -9.50 12.12
C ARG A 406 7.64 -9.89 11.42
N VAL A 407 7.55 -9.71 10.08
CA VAL A 407 6.38 -10.15 9.31
C VAL A 407 6.19 -11.66 9.39
N GLU A 408 7.25 -12.45 9.17
CA GLU A 408 7.21 -13.91 9.28
C GLU A 408 6.76 -14.37 10.69
N ASP A 409 7.28 -13.75 11.74
CA ASP A 409 6.90 -14.10 13.11
C ASP A 409 5.44 -13.77 13.41
N MET A 410 4.93 -12.65 12.89
CA MET A 410 3.52 -12.30 13.03
C MET A 410 2.61 -13.24 12.23
N GLN A 411 2.97 -13.58 10.99
CA GLN A 411 2.22 -14.54 10.16
C GLN A 411 2.17 -15.94 10.76
N ASN A 412 3.26 -16.37 11.41
CA ASN A 412 3.35 -17.67 12.07
C ASN A 412 2.79 -17.67 13.51
N GLY A 413 2.28 -16.54 14.01
CA GLY A 413 1.76 -16.41 15.37
C GLY A 413 2.83 -16.43 16.48
N ASN A 414 4.10 -16.24 16.13
CA ASN A 414 5.26 -16.26 17.03
C ASN A 414 5.51 -14.90 17.70
N PHE A 415 4.46 -14.20 18.08
CA PHE A 415 4.54 -12.88 18.72
C PHE A 415 3.48 -12.73 19.80
N GLN A 416 3.61 -11.73 20.67
CA GLN A 416 2.58 -11.37 21.64
C GLN A 416 1.93 -10.03 21.28
N LEU A 417 2.72 -8.97 21.13
CA LEU A 417 2.33 -7.70 20.53
C LEU A 417 3.18 -7.48 19.28
N GLY A 418 2.59 -6.95 18.21
CA GLY A 418 3.32 -6.60 17.00
C GLY A 418 3.06 -5.15 16.60
N LEU A 419 4.11 -4.31 16.53
CA LEU A 419 4.01 -2.99 15.91
C LEU A 419 4.17 -3.15 14.40
N THR A 420 3.11 -2.85 13.66
CA THR A 420 3.05 -3.09 12.22
C THR A 420 2.28 -1.99 11.49
N ARG A 421 2.27 -2.07 10.17
CA ARG A 421 1.52 -1.16 9.30
C ARG A 421 0.88 -1.90 8.14
N TRP A 422 -0.18 -1.30 7.60
CA TRP A 422 -0.80 -1.69 6.35
C TRP A 422 -0.94 -0.48 5.43
N GLY A 423 -0.60 -0.64 4.17
CA GLY A 423 -0.83 0.35 3.11
C GLY A 423 -2.02 -0.08 2.25
N PRO A 424 -2.85 0.85 1.76
CA PRO A 424 -4.01 0.49 0.97
C PRO A 424 -3.60 0.09 -0.45
N ASP A 425 -4.03 -1.08 -0.90
CA ASP A 425 -3.78 -1.57 -2.25
C ASP A 425 -4.78 -0.97 -3.26
N TYR A 426 -5.98 -0.57 -2.79
CA TYR A 426 -7.04 0.05 -3.59
C TYR A 426 -7.90 1.00 -2.74
N ALA A 427 -8.58 1.94 -3.40
CA ALA A 427 -9.32 3.03 -2.74
C ALA A 427 -10.72 2.59 -2.25
N ASP A 428 -10.78 1.65 -1.32
CA ASP A 428 -12.01 1.19 -0.66
C ASP A 428 -11.71 0.77 0.78
N PRO A 429 -12.61 1.04 1.77
CA PRO A 429 -12.40 0.64 3.17
C PRO A 429 -12.11 -0.85 3.37
N MET A 430 -12.54 -1.69 2.43
CA MET A 430 -12.34 -3.13 2.46
C MET A 430 -10.85 -3.52 2.45
N THR A 431 -9.94 -2.69 1.90
CA THR A 431 -8.49 -2.95 1.95
C THR A 431 -7.96 -3.08 3.38
N TYR A 432 -8.62 -2.43 4.34
CA TYR A 432 -8.34 -2.55 5.77
C TYR A 432 -9.27 -3.56 6.45
N LEU A 433 -10.59 -3.41 6.25
CA LEU A 433 -11.56 -4.22 6.95
C LEU A 433 -11.52 -5.70 6.52
N GLY A 434 -11.16 -6.00 5.30
CA GLY A 434 -10.98 -7.39 4.84
C GLY A 434 -9.87 -8.16 5.55
N MET A 435 -8.89 -7.47 6.16
CA MET A 435 -7.76 -8.12 6.82
C MET A 435 -8.13 -8.93 8.06
N TRP A 436 -9.20 -8.55 8.78
CA TRP A 436 -9.54 -9.17 10.07
C TRP A 436 -10.61 -10.25 9.98
N VAL A 437 -10.96 -10.69 8.77
CA VAL A 437 -11.79 -11.88 8.57
C VAL A 437 -11.09 -13.10 9.17
N THR A 438 -11.87 -14.02 9.73
CA THR A 438 -11.35 -15.28 10.27
C THR A 438 -10.50 -16.01 9.24
N ASP A 439 -9.34 -16.51 9.66
CA ASP A 439 -8.34 -17.23 8.85
C ASP A 439 -7.68 -16.40 7.71
N ASN A 440 -7.92 -15.08 7.63
CA ASN A 440 -7.15 -14.22 6.71
C ASN A 440 -5.68 -14.14 7.13
N SER A 441 -4.75 -14.25 6.18
CA SER A 441 -3.30 -14.25 6.41
C SER A 441 -2.76 -12.96 7.06
N ASN A 442 -3.48 -11.85 6.91
CA ASN A 442 -3.16 -10.55 7.51
C ASN A 442 -3.81 -10.34 8.88
N ASN A 443 -4.67 -11.27 9.31
CA ASN A 443 -5.25 -11.28 10.66
C ASN A 443 -4.25 -11.85 11.67
N TYR A 444 -3.15 -11.15 11.88
CA TYR A 444 -2.04 -11.60 12.73
C TYR A 444 -2.45 -11.93 14.16
N GLY A 445 -3.44 -11.20 14.69
CA GLY A 445 -3.99 -11.44 16.03
C GLY A 445 -4.80 -12.73 16.16
N LEU A 446 -5.08 -13.39 15.04
CA LEU A 446 -5.91 -14.60 14.93
C LEU A 446 -7.29 -14.42 15.59
N TRP A 447 -7.83 -13.23 15.50
CA TRP A 447 -9.17 -12.90 15.97
C TRP A 447 -10.23 -13.57 15.09
N SER A 448 -11.35 -13.95 15.67
CA SER A 448 -12.47 -14.55 14.94
C SER A 448 -13.79 -14.06 15.50
N ASN A 449 -14.65 -13.56 14.61
CA ASN A 449 -15.99 -13.10 14.96
C ASN A 449 -16.95 -13.38 13.79
N ALA A 450 -17.89 -14.29 14.00
CA ALA A 450 -18.81 -14.72 12.96
C ALA A 450 -19.76 -13.62 12.46
N ASP A 451 -20.11 -12.63 13.31
CA ASP A 451 -20.94 -11.49 12.90
C ASP A 451 -20.15 -10.54 12.01
N TYR A 452 -18.84 -10.37 12.30
CA TYR A 452 -17.91 -9.63 11.46
C TYR A 452 -17.75 -10.28 10.09
N ASP A 453 -17.43 -11.57 10.09
CA ASP A 453 -17.23 -12.34 8.85
C ASP A 453 -18.48 -12.26 7.96
N ALA A 454 -19.67 -12.36 8.55
CA ALA A 454 -20.94 -12.25 7.82
C ALA A 454 -21.14 -10.84 7.21
N ILE A 455 -20.75 -9.76 7.90
CA ILE A 455 -20.83 -8.40 7.36
C ILE A 455 -19.88 -8.25 6.16
N ILE A 456 -18.65 -8.73 6.29
CA ILE A 456 -17.67 -8.64 5.21
C ILE A 456 -18.14 -9.46 4.00
N ASP A 457 -18.70 -10.66 4.21
CA ASP A 457 -19.27 -11.47 3.15
C ASP A 457 -20.45 -10.78 2.44
N GLU A 458 -21.41 -10.19 3.22
CA GLU A 458 -22.50 -9.37 2.64
C GLU A 458 -21.97 -8.26 1.73
N CYS A 459 -20.86 -7.61 2.12
CA CYS A 459 -20.25 -6.49 1.39
C CYS A 459 -19.39 -6.91 0.20
N THR A 460 -18.91 -8.17 0.16
CA THR A 460 -17.95 -8.67 -0.84
C THR A 460 -18.63 -9.56 -1.88
N THR A 461 -19.46 -10.50 -1.44
CA THR A 461 -20.08 -11.53 -2.30
C THR A 461 -21.60 -11.58 -2.17
N GLY A 462 -22.17 -10.87 -1.19
CA GLY A 462 -23.59 -10.88 -0.88
C GLY A 462 -24.42 -9.81 -1.59
N ASP A 463 -25.63 -9.58 -1.07
CA ASP A 463 -26.64 -8.70 -1.69
C ASP A 463 -26.21 -7.22 -1.76
N LEU A 464 -25.22 -6.80 -0.97
CA LEU A 464 -24.74 -5.40 -0.91
C LEU A 464 -23.67 -5.07 -1.97
N CYS A 465 -23.19 -6.02 -2.75
CA CYS A 465 -22.21 -5.75 -3.82
C CYS A 465 -22.66 -4.68 -4.83
N THR A 466 -23.99 -4.56 -5.05
CA THR A 466 -24.60 -3.59 -5.97
C THR A 466 -25.29 -2.43 -5.26
N ASP A 467 -25.36 -2.43 -3.94
CA ASP A 467 -25.93 -1.35 -3.11
C ASP A 467 -24.82 -0.56 -2.43
N ALA A 468 -24.30 0.45 -3.11
CA ALA A 468 -23.17 1.23 -2.62
C ALA A 468 -23.44 1.93 -1.26
N GLU A 469 -24.64 2.47 -1.04
CA GLU A 469 -25.01 3.13 0.23
C GLU A 469 -25.17 2.09 1.35
N GLY A 470 -25.87 0.99 1.09
CA GLY A 470 -26.05 -0.11 2.05
C GLY A 470 -24.72 -0.76 2.43
N ARG A 471 -23.86 -1.00 1.43
CA ARG A 471 -22.50 -1.54 1.64
C ARG A 471 -21.66 -0.61 2.50
N TRP A 472 -21.66 0.69 2.20
CA TRP A 472 -20.90 1.67 2.97
C TRP A 472 -21.33 1.72 4.44
N ALA A 473 -22.65 1.72 4.71
CA ALA A 473 -23.19 1.67 6.07
C ALA A 473 -22.78 0.39 6.82
N ARG A 474 -22.78 -0.78 6.13
CA ARG A 474 -22.36 -2.05 6.74
C ARG A 474 -20.86 -2.12 7.03
N LEU A 475 -20.04 -1.48 6.22
CA LEU A 475 -18.60 -1.35 6.50
C LEU A 475 -18.33 -0.54 7.78
N TYR A 476 -19.16 0.47 8.09
CA TYR A 476 -19.13 1.14 9.40
C TYR A 476 -19.47 0.21 10.56
N ASP A 477 -20.46 -0.68 10.39
CA ASP A 477 -20.79 -1.70 11.40
C ASP A 477 -19.60 -2.65 11.63
N ALA A 478 -18.93 -3.05 10.56
CA ALA A 478 -17.73 -3.89 10.63
C ALA A 478 -16.59 -3.19 11.39
N GLU A 479 -16.28 -1.93 11.03
CA GLU A 479 -15.27 -1.15 11.74
C GLU A 479 -15.58 -1.00 13.22
N LYS A 480 -16.87 -0.79 13.55
CA LYS A 480 -17.30 -0.69 14.95
C LYS A 480 -16.98 -1.95 15.75
N ILE A 481 -17.18 -3.15 15.18
CA ILE A 481 -16.86 -4.40 15.87
C ILE A 481 -15.35 -4.50 16.13
N VAL A 482 -14.52 -4.17 15.13
CA VAL A 482 -13.04 -4.17 15.26
C VAL A 482 -12.60 -3.25 16.40
N MET A 483 -13.17 -2.05 16.47
CA MET A 483 -12.81 -1.05 17.48
C MET A 483 -13.36 -1.39 18.86
N ASP A 484 -14.62 -1.81 18.98
CA ASP A 484 -15.25 -2.19 20.25
C ASP A 484 -14.55 -3.37 20.91
N GLU A 485 -14.03 -4.30 20.14
CA GLU A 485 -13.28 -5.46 20.63
C GLU A 485 -11.78 -5.21 20.73
N ALA A 486 -11.31 -3.99 20.43
CA ALA A 486 -9.89 -3.61 20.43
C ALA A 486 -9.02 -4.68 19.71
N VAL A 487 -9.44 -5.05 18.50
CA VAL A 487 -8.75 -6.06 17.66
C VAL A 487 -7.37 -5.58 17.27
N ILE A 488 -7.25 -4.26 17.05
CA ILE A 488 -6.00 -3.53 16.85
C ILE A 488 -5.98 -2.30 17.74
N TYR A 489 -4.79 -1.73 17.95
CA TYR A 489 -4.63 -0.41 18.56
C TYR A 489 -4.12 0.54 17.47
N PRO A 490 -5.01 1.26 16.75
CA PRO A 490 -4.58 2.21 15.72
C PRO A 490 -3.75 3.31 16.37
N LEU A 491 -2.71 3.77 15.68
CA LEU A 491 -1.76 4.77 16.17
C LEU A 491 -1.81 6.05 15.35
N TYR A 492 -1.42 5.94 14.09
CA TYR A 492 -1.35 7.09 13.17
C TYR A 492 -1.44 6.65 11.71
N THR A 493 -1.89 7.58 10.88
CA THR A 493 -1.74 7.51 9.43
C THR A 493 -0.41 8.15 9.05
N GLN A 494 0.43 7.41 8.34
CA GLN A 494 1.77 7.86 7.97
C GLN A 494 1.73 8.95 6.91
N CYS A 495 2.48 10.02 7.15
CA CYS A 495 2.97 10.93 6.13
C CYS A 495 4.48 10.76 5.98
N ASN A 496 4.98 11.15 4.82
CA ASN A 496 6.41 11.29 4.57
C ASN A 496 6.76 12.77 4.56
N ALA A 497 7.71 13.17 5.39
CA ALA A 497 8.34 14.48 5.30
C ALA A 497 9.45 14.40 4.23
N GLU A 498 9.45 15.34 3.30
CA GLU A 498 10.28 15.29 2.10
C GLU A 498 10.85 16.65 1.77
N MET A 499 12.09 16.66 1.26
CA MET A 499 12.65 17.80 0.54
C MET A 499 12.48 17.54 -0.96
N LEU A 500 11.83 18.46 -1.65
CA LEU A 500 11.68 18.45 -3.10
C LEU A 500 12.26 19.76 -3.67
N SER A 501 13.25 19.64 -4.54
CA SER A 501 13.91 20.78 -5.16
C SER A 501 12.90 21.69 -5.85
N SER A 502 12.98 23.00 -5.61
CA SER A 502 12.16 24.02 -6.26
C SER A 502 12.28 24.05 -7.79
N LYS A 503 13.28 23.35 -8.34
CA LYS A 503 13.44 23.11 -9.78
C LYS A 503 12.52 22.01 -10.31
N VAL A 504 11.89 21.22 -9.44
CA VAL A 504 11.03 20.08 -9.80
C VAL A 504 9.58 20.44 -9.50
N THR A 505 8.70 20.15 -10.45
CA THR A 505 7.25 20.27 -10.32
C THR A 505 6.55 19.10 -10.97
N GLY A 506 5.27 18.86 -10.66
CA GLY A 506 4.47 17.82 -11.33
C GLY A 506 4.78 16.39 -10.88
N VAL A 507 5.46 16.21 -9.74
CA VAL A 507 5.46 14.92 -9.06
C VAL A 507 4.07 14.70 -8.46
N GLU A 508 3.45 13.58 -8.78
CA GLU A 508 2.16 13.20 -8.21
C GLU A 508 2.37 12.27 -7.01
N TYR A 509 1.54 12.46 -5.98
CA TYR A 509 1.60 11.69 -4.74
C TYR A 509 0.24 11.07 -4.47
N HIS A 510 0.23 9.77 -4.19
CA HIS A 510 -1.00 9.02 -3.91
C HIS A 510 -0.87 8.23 -2.62
N PRO A 511 -1.93 8.17 -1.79
CA PRO A 511 -1.92 7.34 -0.60
C PRO A 511 -2.16 5.85 -0.88
N VAL A 512 -2.51 5.49 -2.13
CA VAL A 512 -2.96 4.15 -2.53
C VAL A 512 -2.05 3.58 -3.61
N ALA A 513 -1.72 2.31 -3.54
CA ALA A 513 -0.96 1.52 -4.50
C ALA A 513 0.44 2.09 -4.82
N ILE A 514 0.53 3.07 -5.71
CA ILE A 514 1.78 3.70 -6.15
C ILE A 514 1.90 5.07 -5.48
N ASN A 515 2.83 5.24 -4.56
CA ASN A 515 2.91 6.47 -3.77
C ASN A 515 3.45 7.68 -4.54
N ARG A 516 4.30 7.47 -5.54
CA ARG A 516 4.87 8.56 -6.36
C ARG A 516 4.81 8.23 -7.83
N VAL A 517 4.39 9.21 -8.65
CA VAL A 517 4.34 9.10 -10.11
C VAL A 517 5.09 10.27 -10.71
N TYR A 518 6.04 9.99 -11.61
CA TYR A 518 6.95 10.99 -12.20
C TYR A 518 6.63 11.30 -13.66
N LYS A 519 5.58 10.72 -14.22
CA LYS A 519 5.19 10.86 -15.64
C LYS A 519 5.01 12.33 -16.05
N ASP A 520 4.41 13.15 -15.18
CA ASP A 520 4.18 14.59 -15.39
C ASP A 520 5.25 15.48 -14.79
N ALA A 521 6.26 14.91 -14.16
CA ALA A 521 7.30 15.69 -13.53
C ALA A 521 8.11 16.50 -14.56
N VAL A 522 8.46 17.72 -14.16
CA VAL A 522 9.26 18.65 -14.95
C VAL A 522 10.42 19.12 -14.10
N LYS A 523 11.63 19.04 -14.62
CA LYS A 523 12.82 19.61 -14.00
C LYS A 523 13.37 20.75 -14.85
N THR A 524 13.55 21.91 -14.24
CA THR A 524 14.19 23.08 -14.85
C THR A 524 15.67 23.11 -14.50
N GLU A 525 16.49 23.76 -15.33
CA GLU A 525 17.95 23.92 -15.11
C GLU A 525 18.30 24.78 -13.88
#